data_0c55a2656a894bcfed6de73a9586dd4d
#
_entry.id   0c55a2656a894bcfed6de73a9586dd4d
#
_cell.length_a   1.000
_cell.length_b   1.000
_cell.length_c   1.000
_cell.angle_alpha   90.00
_cell.angle_beta   90.00
_cell.angle_gamma   90.00
#
_symmetry.space_group_name_H-M   'P 1'
#
loop_
_entity.id
_entity.type
_entity.pdbx_description
1 polymer ?
#
loop_
_entity_poly.entity_id
_entity_poly.type
_entity_poly.pdbx_seq_one_letter_code
_entity_poly.pdbx_strand_id
1 'polypeptide(L)'
;IVAIDDDDEAEAAIGRLKARGILVNAVDRAAACDFTLPAIVDRDPVIIAIGTGGASAGLAKALRQRLEGMIPAGLGAVATALGKARGVLRARWPNGVDRRRAIDAAFEPGGPLDPFGTADETSVAEWLQGAGSGAVPRFHHVIVASDDPDDLTIRAARLLAQADLVLHQAAVAPAILN
;
A
#
# COMPACT_ATOMS: atom_id res chain seq x y z
N ILE A 1 -12.33 4.20 -24.04
CA ILE A 1 -11.87 2.81 -24.15
C ILE A 1 -12.56 2.19 -25.35
N VAL A 2 -11.79 1.53 -26.21
CA VAL A 2 -12.29 0.76 -27.37
C VAL A 2 -12.09 -0.72 -27.05
N ALA A 3 -13.18 -1.46 -26.98
CA ALA A 3 -13.22 -2.91 -26.76
C ALA A 3 -14.10 -3.52 -27.88
N ILE A 4 -13.50 -3.72 -29.05
CA ILE A 4 -14.14 -4.24 -30.26
C ILE A 4 -13.29 -5.41 -30.73
N ASP A 5 -13.89 -6.57 -30.91
CA ASP A 5 -13.20 -7.80 -31.29
C ASP A 5 -12.76 -7.80 -32.77
N ASP A 6 -13.58 -7.22 -33.66
CA ASP A 6 -13.24 -7.08 -35.07
C ASP A 6 -12.14 -6.05 -35.28
N ASP A 7 -11.06 -6.45 -35.95
CA ASP A 7 -9.87 -5.60 -36.13
C ASP A 7 -10.14 -4.39 -37.02
N ASP A 8 -10.86 -4.53 -38.11
CA ASP A 8 -11.16 -3.46 -39.07
C ASP A 8 -12.09 -2.42 -38.41
N GLU A 9 -13.10 -2.88 -37.67
CA GLU A 9 -14.02 -2.01 -36.96
C GLU A 9 -13.31 -1.26 -35.83
N ALA A 10 -12.43 -1.95 -35.09
CA ALA A 10 -11.63 -1.35 -34.03
C ALA A 10 -10.69 -0.26 -34.56
N GLU A 11 -9.94 -0.52 -35.64
CA GLU A 11 -9.06 0.46 -36.28
C GLU A 11 -9.86 1.68 -36.77
N ALA A 12 -10.99 1.47 -37.42
CA ALA A 12 -11.86 2.53 -37.87
C ALA A 12 -12.38 3.39 -36.69
N ALA A 13 -12.75 2.76 -35.58
CA ALA A 13 -13.20 3.45 -34.38
C ALA A 13 -12.06 4.27 -33.74
N ILE A 14 -10.87 3.68 -33.60
CA ILE A 14 -9.68 4.34 -33.08
C ILE A 14 -9.32 5.57 -33.94
N GLY A 15 -9.29 5.41 -35.26
CA GLY A 15 -8.99 6.50 -36.19
C GLY A 15 -9.99 7.66 -36.06
N ARG A 16 -11.29 7.37 -35.99
CA ARG A 16 -12.32 8.39 -35.78
C ARG A 16 -12.16 9.14 -34.44
N LEU A 17 -11.79 8.44 -33.37
CA LEU A 17 -11.60 9.08 -32.05
C LEU A 17 -10.35 9.95 -32.04
N LYS A 18 -9.23 9.43 -32.53
CA LYS A 18 -7.96 10.18 -32.63
C LYS A 18 -8.07 11.41 -33.51
N ALA A 19 -8.77 11.35 -34.63
CA ALA A 19 -9.04 12.49 -35.51
C ALA A 19 -9.81 13.62 -34.79
N ARG A 20 -10.53 13.29 -33.72
CA ARG A 20 -11.25 14.27 -32.87
C ARG A 20 -10.44 14.72 -31.66
N GLY A 21 -9.17 14.35 -31.56
CA GLY A 21 -8.32 14.68 -30.41
C GLY A 21 -8.68 13.94 -29.12
N ILE A 22 -9.42 12.81 -29.21
CA ILE A 22 -9.83 12.01 -28.04
C ILE A 22 -8.74 10.98 -27.79
N LEU A 23 -8.23 10.96 -26.55
CA LEU A 23 -7.29 9.92 -26.10
C LEU A 23 -7.94 8.55 -26.09
N VAL A 24 -7.26 7.57 -26.63
CA VAL A 24 -7.78 6.21 -26.80
C VAL A 24 -6.98 5.22 -25.97
N ASN A 25 -7.69 4.32 -25.28
CA ASN A 25 -7.16 3.08 -24.78
C ASN A 25 -7.89 1.95 -25.53
N ALA A 26 -7.17 1.15 -26.30
CA ALA A 26 -7.69 0.04 -27.07
C ALA A 26 -7.29 -1.29 -26.40
N VAL A 27 -8.28 -2.11 -26.06
CA VAL A 27 -8.08 -3.40 -25.39
C VAL A 27 -7.29 -4.33 -26.33
N ASP A 28 -6.25 -4.97 -25.79
CA ASP A 28 -5.36 -5.89 -26.48
C ASP A 28 -4.60 -5.30 -27.71
N ARG A 29 -4.62 -3.97 -27.89
CA ARG A 29 -3.94 -3.23 -28.95
C ARG A 29 -3.04 -2.14 -28.40
N ALA A 30 -1.98 -2.55 -27.66
CA ALA A 30 -1.11 -1.63 -26.94
C ALA A 30 -0.51 -0.52 -27.81
N ALA A 31 -0.13 -0.82 -29.08
CA ALA A 31 0.42 0.14 -30.03
C ALA A 31 -0.58 1.25 -30.44
N ALA A 32 -1.86 1.00 -30.33
CA ALA A 32 -2.92 1.96 -30.66
C ALA A 32 -3.33 2.82 -29.45
N CYS A 33 -2.85 2.51 -28.25
CA CYS A 33 -3.20 3.22 -27.03
C CYS A 33 -2.42 4.52 -26.87
N ASP A 34 -3.11 5.59 -26.53
CA ASP A 34 -2.51 6.86 -26.11
C ASP A 34 -2.23 6.87 -24.59
N PHE A 35 -2.89 6.01 -23.83
CA PHE A 35 -2.67 5.77 -22.40
C PHE A 35 -3.03 4.34 -22.04
N THR A 36 -2.49 3.85 -20.92
CA THR A 36 -2.82 2.54 -20.36
C THR A 36 -3.51 2.70 -19.01
N LEU A 37 -4.39 1.74 -18.67
CA LEU A 37 -5.02 1.68 -17.36
C LEU A 37 -4.18 0.79 -16.44
N PRO A 38 -3.68 1.32 -15.32
CA PRO A 38 -2.94 0.52 -14.36
C PRO A 38 -3.88 -0.36 -13.54
N ALA A 39 -3.35 -1.45 -12.97
CA ALA A 39 -3.99 -2.13 -11.86
C ALA A 39 -3.85 -1.27 -10.59
N ILE A 40 -4.91 -1.12 -9.81
CA ILE A 40 -4.94 -0.17 -8.68
C ILE A 40 -5.14 -0.93 -7.38
N VAL A 41 -4.30 -0.61 -6.38
CA VAL A 41 -4.59 -0.85 -4.96
C VAL A 41 -5.11 0.46 -4.39
N ASP A 42 -6.34 0.43 -3.89
CA ASP A 42 -7.03 1.60 -3.38
C ASP A 42 -7.14 1.54 -1.85
N ARG A 43 -6.66 2.59 -1.20
CA ARG A 43 -6.77 2.85 0.25
C ARG A 43 -7.13 4.32 0.46
N ASP A 44 -8.15 4.79 -0.23
CA ASP A 44 -8.57 6.21 -0.30
C ASP A 44 -8.16 7.04 0.93
N PRO A 45 -7.37 8.13 0.78
CA PRO A 45 -6.92 8.79 -0.46
C PRO A 45 -5.59 8.24 -1.03
N VAL A 46 -5.05 7.15 -0.50
CA VAL A 46 -3.80 6.56 -1.00
C VAL A 46 -4.11 5.62 -2.16
N ILE A 47 -3.50 5.86 -3.30
CA ILE A 47 -3.63 5.03 -4.50
C ILE A 47 -2.26 4.54 -4.94
N ILE A 48 -2.12 3.22 -5.17
CA ILE A 48 -0.94 2.61 -5.76
C ILE A 48 -1.33 2.07 -7.13
N ALA A 49 -0.73 2.64 -8.17
CA ALA A 49 -0.97 2.27 -9.55
C ALA A 49 0.18 1.42 -10.09
N ILE A 50 -0.15 0.27 -10.68
CA ILE A 50 0.83 -0.70 -11.19
C ILE A 50 0.63 -0.82 -12.70
N GLY A 51 1.56 -0.26 -13.46
CA GLY A 51 1.59 -0.35 -14.91
C GLY A 51 2.72 -1.26 -15.39
N THR A 52 2.50 -1.96 -16.50
CA THR A 52 3.50 -2.80 -17.18
C THR A 52 3.83 -2.29 -18.58
N GLY A 53 3.47 -1.03 -18.90
CA GLY A 53 3.67 -0.47 -20.24
C GLY A 53 2.90 -1.21 -21.35
N GLY A 54 1.82 -1.93 -20.99
CA GLY A 54 1.07 -2.78 -21.93
C GLY A 54 1.66 -4.18 -22.10
N ALA A 55 2.80 -4.49 -21.48
CA ALA A 55 3.48 -5.78 -21.67
C ALA A 55 2.71 -6.96 -21.07
N SER A 56 2.05 -6.81 -19.90
CA SER A 56 1.31 -7.91 -19.29
C SER A 56 0.30 -7.43 -18.25
N ALA A 57 -0.98 -7.53 -18.60
CA ALA A 57 -2.08 -7.29 -17.66
C ALA A 57 -2.10 -8.34 -16.53
N GLY A 58 -1.70 -9.59 -16.81
CA GLY A 58 -1.61 -10.66 -15.83
C GLY A 58 -0.56 -10.37 -14.73
N LEU A 59 0.61 -9.83 -15.12
CA LEU A 59 1.64 -9.42 -14.17
C LEU A 59 1.15 -8.27 -13.28
N ALA A 60 0.55 -7.24 -13.88
CA ALA A 60 -0.01 -6.12 -13.11
C ALA A 60 -1.07 -6.59 -12.10
N LYS A 61 -1.96 -7.51 -12.51
CA LYS A 61 -2.96 -8.14 -11.63
C LYS A 61 -2.32 -8.91 -10.49
N ALA A 62 -1.31 -9.74 -10.78
CA ALA A 62 -0.64 -10.55 -9.76
C ALA A 62 0.06 -9.67 -8.71
N LEU A 63 0.77 -8.62 -9.16
CA LEU A 63 1.38 -7.63 -8.26
C LEU A 63 0.32 -6.90 -7.41
N ARG A 64 -0.78 -6.46 -8.03
CA ARG A 64 -1.88 -5.84 -7.30
C ARG A 64 -2.40 -6.75 -6.18
N GLN A 65 -2.66 -8.03 -6.49
CA GLN A 65 -3.19 -8.97 -5.51
C GLN A 65 -2.23 -9.17 -4.32
N ARG A 66 -0.93 -9.25 -4.57
CA ARG A 66 0.07 -9.36 -3.50
C ARG A 66 0.14 -8.09 -2.66
N LEU A 67 0.21 -6.92 -3.29
CA LEU A 67 0.24 -5.64 -2.59
C LEU A 67 -1.06 -5.37 -1.81
N GLU A 68 -2.21 -5.79 -2.33
CA GLU A 68 -3.51 -5.73 -1.65
C GLU A 68 -3.46 -6.42 -0.28
N GLY A 69 -2.80 -7.58 -0.22
CA GLY A 69 -2.60 -8.32 1.04
C GLY A 69 -1.58 -7.69 1.99
N MET A 70 -0.59 -6.98 1.45
CA MET A 70 0.49 -6.39 2.26
C MET A 70 0.12 -5.03 2.85
N ILE A 71 -0.66 -4.22 2.12
CA ILE A 71 -0.98 -2.85 2.51
C ILE A 71 -2.21 -2.84 3.41
N PRO A 72 -2.10 -2.33 4.65
CA PRO A 72 -3.20 -2.29 5.59
C PRO A 72 -4.38 -1.47 5.08
N ALA A 73 -5.61 -1.89 5.42
CA ALA A 73 -6.81 -1.13 5.11
C ALA A 73 -6.84 0.25 5.79
N GLY A 74 -6.18 0.39 6.95
CA GLY A 74 -6.10 1.64 7.72
C GLY A 74 -5.20 2.73 7.11
N LEU A 75 -4.38 2.42 6.09
CA LEU A 75 -3.42 3.38 5.53
C LEU A 75 -4.08 4.68 5.05
N GLY A 76 -5.26 4.60 4.43
CA GLY A 76 -5.99 5.79 3.99
C GLY A 76 -6.45 6.68 5.14
N ALA A 77 -6.87 6.08 6.25
CA ALA A 77 -7.25 6.82 7.45
C ALA A 77 -6.05 7.58 8.04
N VAL A 78 -4.87 6.95 8.09
CA VAL A 78 -3.61 7.60 8.49
C VAL A 78 -3.29 8.79 7.58
N ALA A 79 -3.37 8.62 6.26
CA ALA A 79 -3.11 9.71 5.30
C ALA A 79 -4.09 10.88 5.48
N THR A 80 -5.37 10.58 5.69
CA THR A 80 -6.41 11.58 5.95
C THR A 80 -6.15 12.32 7.26
N ALA A 81 -5.80 11.60 8.34
CA ALA A 81 -5.48 12.18 9.63
C ALA A 81 -4.24 13.10 9.56
N LEU A 82 -3.19 12.70 8.86
CA LEU A 82 -2.02 13.53 8.59
C LEU A 82 -2.38 14.80 7.80
N GLY A 83 -3.26 14.68 6.83
CA GLY A 83 -3.78 15.81 6.08
C GLY A 83 -4.45 16.85 6.97
N LYS A 84 -5.31 16.40 7.90
CA LYS A 84 -5.99 17.22 8.91
C LYS A 84 -5.01 17.82 9.92
N ALA A 85 -3.97 17.10 10.27
CA ALA A 85 -2.97 17.49 11.28
C ALA A 85 -1.90 18.49 10.78
N ARG A 86 -1.93 18.92 9.51
CA ARG A 86 -0.88 19.81 8.92
C ARG A 86 -0.60 21.06 9.72
N GLY A 87 -1.64 21.67 10.32
CA GLY A 87 -1.47 22.86 11.18
C GLY A 87 -0.69 22.54 12.46
N VAL A 88 -1.05 21.45 13.12
CA VAL A 88 -0.39 20.97 14.34
C VAL A 88 1.07 20.57 14.06
N LEU A 89 1.32 19.88 12.94
CA LEU A 89 2.67 19.51 12.49
C LEU A 89 3.57 20.74 12.30
N ARG A 90 3.04 21.81 11.68
CA ARG A 90 3.80 23.05 11.48
C ARG A 90 4.06 23.80 12.80
N ALA A 91 3.11 23.77 13.72
CA ALA A 91 3.27 24.37 15.03
C ALA A 91 4.30 23.63 15.89
N ARG A 92 4.27 22.29 15.88
CA ARG A 92 5.18 21.43 16.65
C ARG A 92 6.61 21.46 16.11
N TRP A 93 6.76 21.45 14.78
CA TRP A 93 8.05 21.53 14.08
C TRP A 93 8.02 22.67 13.06
N PRO A 94 8.27 23.92 13.50
CA PRO A 94 8.27 25.09 12.61
C PRO A 94 9.31 24.96 11.49
N ASN A 95 10.49 24.41 11.82
CA ASN A 95 11.52 24.15 10.83
C ASN A 95 11.11 23.01 9.90
N GLY A 96 11.21 23.24 8.58
CA GLY A 96 10.81 22.26 7.56
C GLY A 96 11.67 21.00 7.54
N VAL A 97 12.97 21.12 7.89
CA VAL A 97 13.91 19.97 7.95
C VAL A 97 13.57 19.08 9.13
N ASP A 98 13.35 19.67 10.32
CA ASP A 98 13.03 18.91 11.53
C ASP A 98 11.66 18.23 11.39
N ARG A 99 10.69 18.93 10.79
CA ARG A 99 9.37 18.35 10.51
C ARG A 99 9.47 17.15 9.58
N ARG A 100 10.29 17.24 8.52
CA ARG A 100 10.49 16.12 7.58
C ARG A 100 11.11 14.94 8.30
N ARG A 101 12.19 15.15 9.07
CA ARG A 101 12.85 14.10 9.85
C ARG A 101 11.89 13.42 10.84
N ALA A 102 11.03 14.20 11.51
CA ALA A 102 10.04 13.63 12.43
C ALA A 102 9.00 12.76 11.70
N ILE A 103 8.56 13.17 10.51
CA ILE A 103 7.63 12.40 9.68
C ILE A 103 8.31 11.14 9.14
N ASP A 104 9.52 11.27 8.61
CA ASP A 104 10.29 10.14 8.06
C ASP A 104 10.51 9.08 9.15
N ALA A 105 10.94 9.51 10.36
CA ALA A 105 11.10 8.60 11.48
C ALA A 105 9.80 7.93 11.95
N ALA A 106 8.65 8.61 11.81
CA ALA A 106 7.37 8.01 12.13
C ALA A 106 6.94 6.93 11.12
N PHE A 107 7.41 7.01 9.88
CA PHE A 107 7.14 6.04 8.81
C PHE A 107 8.17 4.91 8.70
N GLU A 108 9.26 4.96 9.45
CA GLU A 108 10.24 3.87 9.49
C GLU A 108 9.59 2.54 9.90
N PRO A 109 10.13 1.40 9.49
CA PRO A 109 9.64 0.10 9.94
C PRO A 109 9.53 0.01 11.46
N GLY A 110 8.34 -0.35 11.96
CA GLY A 110 8.05 -0.35 13.41
C GLY A 110 7.80 1.04 14.02
N GLY A 111 7.88 2.10 13.26
CA GLY A 111 7.50 3.45 13.68
C GLY A 111 6.00 3.58 13.97
N PRO A 112 5.59 4.66 14.67
CA PRO A 112 4.20 4.85 15.07
C PRO A 112 3.21 5.00 13.91
N LEU A 113 3.69 5.33 12.71
CA LEU A 113 2.91 5.50 11.49
C LEU A 113 3.43 4.62 10.35
N ASP A 114 4.12 3.52 10.66
CA ASP A 114 4.61 2.57 9.65
C ASP A 114 3.50 2.22 8.64
N PRO A 115 3.71 2.48 7.32
CA PRO A 115 2.70 2.24 6.29
C PRO A 115 2.27 0.79 6.13
N PHE A 116 3.12 -0.15 6.58
CA PHE A 116 2.84 -1.59 6.58
C PHE A 116 2.43 -2.12 7.96
N GLY A 117 2.42 -1.25 8.96
CA GLY A 117 2.06 -1.56 10.34
C GLY A 117 0.56 -1.61 10.59
N THR A 118 0.19 -1.43 11.85
CA THR A 118 -1.20 -1.43 12.31
C THR A 118 -1.72 -0.04 12.62
N ALA A 119 -1.04 1.01 12.14
CA ALA A 119 -1.45 2.40 12.36
C ALA A 119 -2.83 2.69 11.76
N ASP A 120 -3.59 3.52 12.44
CA ASP A 120 -4.92 3.97 12.08
C ASP A 120 -5.08 5.49 12.26
N GLU A 121 -6.29 6.01 12.19
CA GLU A 121 -6.58 7.43 12.36
C GLU A 121 -6.17 7.99 13.73
N THR A 122 -6.18 7.17 14.79
CA THR A 122 -5.83 7.59 16.16
C THR A 122 -4.34 7.67 16.36
N SER A 123 -3.58 6.85 15.66
CA SER A 123 -2.11 6.77 15.74
C SER A 123 -1.42 8.10 15.42
N VAL A 124 -1.99 8.90 14.53
CA VAL A 124 -1.47 10.24 14.20
C VAL A 124 -1.63 11.20 15.37
N ALA A 125 -2.76 11.17 16.06
CA ALA A 125 -2.99 12.03 17.22
C ALA A 125 -2.09 11.61 18.40
N GLU A 126 -1.93 10.31 18.65
CA GLU A 126 -1.06 9.76 19.68
C GLU A 126 0.42 10.13 19.42
N TRP A 127 0.88 9.99 18.19
CA TRP A 127 2.23 10.42 17.80
C TRP A 127 2.45 11.92 18.02
N LEU A 128 1.49 12.74 17.64
CA LEU A 128 1.58 14.21 17.83
C LEU A 128 1.55 14.62 19.31
N GLN A 129 0.89 13.87 20.17
CA GLN A 129 0.91 14.09 21.62
C GLN A 129 2.21 13.63 22.29
N GLY A 130 3.11 12.98 21.55
CA GLY A 130 4.36 12.45 22.09
C GLY A 130 4.20 11.09 22.75
N ALA A 131 3.03 10.48 22.69
CA ALA A 131 2.78 9.13 23.21
C ALA A 131 3.57 8.03 22.47
N GLY A 132 4.11 8.36 21.29
CA GLY A 132 4.92 7.44 20.46
C GLY A 132 6.42 7.73 20.45
N SER A 133 6.94 8.67 21.28
CA SER A 133 8.36 9.05 21.26
C SER A 133 9.28 8.22 22.18
N GLY A 134 8.74 7.30 22.92
CA GLY A 134 9.47 6.22 23.55
C GLY A 134 8.90 4.91 23.00
N ALA A 135 9.74 4.02 22.54
CA ALA A 135 9.32 2.67 22.17
C ALA A 135 8.68 2.01 23.40
N VAL A 136 7.38 2.23 23.58
CA VAL A 136 6.63 1.45 24.56
C VAL A 136 6.63 0.02 24.02
N PRO A 137 7.21 -0.93 24.76
CA PRO A 137 7.20 -2.31 24.32
C PRO A 137 5.75 -2.74 24.06
N ARG A 138 5.44 -3.05 22.80
CA ARG A 138 4.12 -3.57 22.42
C ARG A 138 4.23 -5.08 22.42
N PHE A 139 3.40 -5.72 23.21
CA PHE A 139 3.29 -7.18 23.22
C PHE A 139 2.12 -7.59 22.33
N HIS A 140 2.42 -8.45 21.37
CA HIS A 140 1.42 -9.06 20.51
C HIS A 140 1.38 -10.56 20.77
N HIS A 141 0.19 -11.10 20.96
CA HIS A 141 0.00 -12.54 21.05
C HIS A 141 -0.45 -13.07 19.69
N VAL A 142 0.37 -13.91 19.09
CA VAL A 142 0.09 -14.57 17.81
C VAL A 142 -0.22 -16.04 18.09
N ILE A 143 -1.39 -16.48 17.66
CA ILE A 143 -1.78 -17.89 17.74
C ILE A 143 -1.40 -18.54 16.42
N VAL A 144 -0.57 -19.57 16.48
CA VAL A 144 -0.16 -20.40 15.35
C VAL A 144 -1.02 -21.65 15.37
N ALA A 145 -1.81 -21.86 14.32
CA ALA A 145 -2.77 -22.96 14.23
C ALA A 145 -2.19 -24.21 13.54
N SER A 146 -1.10 -24.07 12.79
CA SER A 146 -0.42 -25.15 12.06
C SER A 146 1.08 -24.88 11.98
N ASP A 147 1.83 -25.87 11.48
CA ASP A 147 3.27 -25.76 11.22
C ASP A 147 3.59 -25.16 9.84
N ASP A 148 2.56 -24.84 9.05
CA ASP A 148 2.70 -24.25 7.70
C ASP A 148 2.70 -22.71 7.78
N PRO A 149 3.78 -22.04 7.32
CA PRO A 149 3.83 -20.58 7.28
C PRO A 149 2.72 -19.95 6.44
N ASP A 150 2.23 -20.67 5.41
CA ASP A 150 1.17 -20.16 4.52
C ASP A 150 -0.20 -20.10 5.22
N ASP A 151 -0.35 -20.78 6.35
CA ASP A 151 -1.55 -20.71 7.20
C ASP A 151 -1.54 -19.49 8.16
N LEU A 152 -0.44 -18.75 8.22
CA LEU A 152 -0.40 -17.51 8.99
C LEU A 152 -1.36 -16.47 8.38
N THR A 153 -2.13 -15.83 9.26
CA THR A 153 -2.83 -14.63 8.79
C THR A 153 -1.81 -13.57 8.36
N ILE A 154 -2.15 -12.75 7.39
CA ILE A 154 -1.28 -11.62 6.94
C ILE A 154 -0.89 -10.73 8.13
N ARG A 155 -1.80 -10.53 9.07
CA ARG A 155 -1.52 -9.79 10.31
C ARG A 155 -0.47 -10.49 11.16
N ALA A 156 -0.58 -11.80 11.36
CA ALA A 156 0.37 -12.57 12.13
C ALA A 156 1.77 -12.53 11.50
N ALA A 157 1.86 -12.74 10.19
CA ALA A 157 3.11 -12.68 9.46
C ALA A 157 3.79 -11.29 9.57
N ARG A 158 3.02 -10.20 9.47
CA ARG A 158 3.55 -8.84 9.67
C ARG A 158 4.07 -8.63 11.08
N LEU A 159 3.32 -9.05 12.11
CA LEU A 159 3.73 -8.89 13.50
C LEU A 159 5.02 -9.66 13.79
N LEU A 160 5.16 -10.86 13.26
CA LEU A 160 6.39 -11.65 13.39
C LEU A 160 7.57 -10.99 12.66
N ALA A 161 7.37 -10.50 11.44
CA ALA A 161 8.43 -9.85 10.66
C ALA A 161 8.90 -8.51 11.26
N GLN A 162 8.09 -7.83 12.06
CA GLN A 162 8.39 -6.53 12.68
C GLN A 162 8.82 -6.64 14.15
N ALA A 163 8.82 -7.84 14.72
CA ALA A 163 9.13 -8.04 16.13
C ALA A 163 10.65 -7.94 16.39
N ASP A 164 11.06 -7.11 17.35
CA ASP A 164 12.44 -7.06 17.84
C ASP A 164 12.81 -8.35 18.60
N LEU A 165 11.81 -9.01 19.20
CA LEU A 165 11.97 -10.25 19.96
C LEU A 165 10.72 -11.11 19.82
N VAL A 166 10.91 -12.36 19.43
CA VAL A 166 9.84 -13.37 19.38
C VAL A 166 10.06 -14.37 20.51
N LEU A 167 9.11 -14.45 21.44
CA LEU A 167 9.05 -15.49 22.47
C LEU A 167 8.05 -16.55 22.01
N HIS A 168 8.50 -17.79 21.89
CA HIS A 168 7.65 -18.86 21.38
C HIS A 168 7.76 -20.12 22.24
N GLN A 169 6.74 -20.97 22.17
CA GLN A 169 6.79 -22.31 22.76
C GLN A 169 7.66 -23.23 21.89
N ALA A 170 8.26 -24.23 22.52
CA ALA A 170 9.12 -25.19 21.80
C ALA A 170 8.38 -25.98 20.69
N ALA A 171 7.05 -26.03 20.75
CA ALA A 171 6.19 -26.68 19.77
C ALA A 171 5.99 -25.88 18.46
N VAL A 172 6.40 -24.61 18.42
CA VAL A 172 6.27 -23.78 17.18
C VAL A 172 7.34 -24.23 16.18
N ALA A 173 6.90 -24.59 14.98
CA ALA A 173 7.79 -25.05 13.92
C ALA A 173 8.81 -23.97 13.51
N PRO A 174 10.08 -24.32 13.26
CA PRO A 174 11.10 -23.36 12.81
C PRO A 174 10.72 -22.63 11.52
N ALA A 175 9.92 -23.23 10.65
CA ALA A 175 9.44 -22.61 9.40
C ALA A 175 8.56 -21.38 9.65
N ILE A 176 7.91 -21.27 10.81
CA ILE A 176 7.10 -20.11 11.21
C ILE A 176 7.98 -18.93 11.68
N LEU A 177 9.21 -19.22 12.10
CA LEU A 177 10.13 -18.27 12.75
C LEU A 177 11.20 -17.71 11.79
N ASN A 178 11.29 -18.27 10.58
CA ASN A 178 12.20 -17.87 9.51
C ASN A 178 11.47 -17.05 8.44
#